data_f6f8ef9e43df823140df4a2b56a62529
#
_entry.id   f6f8ef9e43df823140df4a2b56a62529
#
_cell.length_a   1.000
_cell.length_b   1.000
_cell.length_c   1.000
_cell.angle_alpha   90.00
_cell.angle_beta   90.00
_cell.angle_gamma   90.00
#
_symmetry.space_group_name_H-M   'P 1'
#
loop_
_entity.id
_entity.type
_entity.pdbx_description
1 polymer ?
#
loop_
_entity_poly.entity_id
_entity_poly.type
_entity_poly.pdbx_seq_one_letter_code
_entity_poly.pdbx_strand_id
1 'polypeptide(L)'
;TPLPRCRVWAGGGARAAFMLLGALNVYGDAPWQLQPTTLQTLMGIFNITKYPPSLLFLLATLGVGLLLLRLYEVPAVAAALQPLARIGAAPMFFYLLHLYVLKLMYLAALALWGPTNGALFAVESVAALMLISIALALLLYLPTRAFAALKARRKDLAWLRYL
;
A
#
# COMPACT_ATOMS: atom_id res chain seq x y z
N THR A 1 11.32 -25.64 10.26
CA THR A 1 12.30 -24.55 10.04
C THR A 1 12.05 -23.43 11.05
N PRO A 2 13.09 -22.87 11.72
CA PRO A 2 12.94 -21.83 12.76
C PRO A 2 12.44 -20.48 12.24
N LEU A 3 12.47 -20.25 10.93
CA LEU A 3 12.15 -18.97 10.27
C LEU A 3 10.76 -18.36 10.60
N PRO A 4 9.65 -19.11 10.65
CA PRO A 4 8.35 -18.51 10.95
C PRO A 4 8.24 -17.97 12.38
N ARG A 5 8.85 -18.62 13.35
CA ARG A 5 8.88 -18.14 14.74
C ARG A 5 9.70 -16.85 14.89
N CYS A 6 10.87 -16.79 14.25
CA CYS A 6 11.71 -15.58 14.26
C CYS A 6 10.97 -14.37 13.70
N ARG A 7 10.16 -14.51 12.64
CA ARG A 7 9.38 -13.41 12.06
C ARG A 7 8.31 -12.88 13.01
N VAL A 8 7.65 -13.78 13.76
CA VAL A 8 6.65 -13.37 14.78
C VAL A 8 7.32 -12.59 15.91
N TRP A 9 8.43 -13.11 16.44
CA TRP A 9 9.15 -12.43 17.51
C TRP A 9 9.75 -11.09 17.05
N ALA A 10 10.37 -11.05 15.86
CA ALA A 10 10.92 -9.82 15.31
C ALA A 10 9.83 -8.79 15.01
N GLY A 11 8.72 -9.19 14.39
CA GLY A 11 7.60 -8.31 14.10
C GLY A 11 6.88 -7.83 15.35
N GLY A 12 6.67 -8.71 16.33
CA GLY A 12 6.10 -8.36 17.63
C GLY A 12 7.01 -7.43 18.43
N GLY A 13 8.31 -7.72 18.46
CA GLY A 13 9.33 -6.90 19.11
C GLY A 13 9.42 -5.50 18.50
N ALA A 14 9.42 -5.40 17.17
CA ALA A 14 9.42 -4.11 16.48
C ALA A 14 8.18 -3.27 16.81
N ARG A 15 6.99 -3.88 16.88
CA ARG A 15 5.77 -3.19 17.29
C ARG A 15 5.79 -2.78 18.75
N ALA A 16 6.26 -3.64 19.64
CA ALA A 16 6.42 -3.31 21.05
C ALA A 16 7.40 -2.14 21.24
N ALA A 17 8.52 -2.14 20.53
CA ALA A 17 9.49 -1.05 20.52
C ALA A 17 8.86 0.25 19.98
N PHE A 18 8.10 0.18 18.87
CA PHE A 18 7.36 1.33 18.35
C PHE A 18 6.40 1.93 19.38
N MET A 19 5.58 1.08 20.00
CA MET A 19 4.62 1.52 21.02
C MET A 19 5.32 2.12 22.24
N LEU A 20 6.42 1.50 22.70
CA LEU A 20 7.19 2.00 23.84
C LEU A 20 7.83 3.35 23.53
N LEU A 21 8.56 3.46 22.41
CA LEU A 21 9.22 4.71 22.02
C LEU A 21 8.21 5.82 21.70
N GLY A 22 7.09 5.47 21.06
CA GLY A 22 6.01 6.40 20.78
C GLY A 22 5.33 6.90 22.06
N ALA A 23 5.07 6.01 23.04
CA ALA A 23 4.49 6.38 24.32
C ALA A 23 5.43 7.25 25.17
N LEU A 24 6.73 6.96 25.17
CA LEU A 24 7.72 7.76 25.89
C LEU A 24 7.89 9.18 25.32
N ASN A 25 7.48 9.40 24.08
CA ASN A 25 7.53 10.70 23.41
C ASN A 25 8.91 11.39 23.43
N VAL A 26 9.97 10.59 23.56
CA VAL A 26 11.36 11.07 23.68
C VAL A 26 12.10 11.00 22.37
N TYR A 27 11.65 10.13 21.44
CA TYR A 27 12.29 9.89 20.18
C TYR A 27 11.29 10.02 19.03
N GLY A 28 11.57 10.92 18.11
CA GLY A 28 10.75 11.17 16.92
C GLY A 28 10.94 12.61 16.45
N ASP A 29 10.39 12.94 15.28
CA ASP A 29 10.61 14.24 14.66
C ASP A 29 9.83 15.37 15.32
N ALA A 30 8.60 15.10 15.75
CA ALA A 30 7.78 16.03 16.52
C ALA A 30 7.10 15.29 17.67
N PRO A 31 7.30 15.73 18.92
CA PRO A 31 6.57 15.16 20.05
C PRO A 31 5.06 15.34 19.82
N TRP A 32 4.32 14.24 19.96
CA TRP A 32 2.86 14.34 19.89
C TRP A 32 2.31 15.08 21.10
N GLN A 33 1.25 15.84 20.89
CA GLN A 33 0.58 16.61 21.93
C GLN A 33 -0.85 16.11 22.11
N LEU A 34 -1.37 16.25 23.34
CA LEU A 34 -2.77 15.98 23.63
C LEU A 34 -3.65 16.95 22.83
N GLN A 35 -4.50 16.38 22.00
CA GLN A 35 -5.46 17.12 21.20
C GLN A 35 -6.86 17.11 21.85
N PRO A 36 -7.77 18.02 21.48
CA PRO A 36 -9.12 18.08 22.02
C PRO A 36 -9.92 16.78 21.88
N THR A 37 -9.60 15.95 20.88
CA THR A 37 -10.24 14.66 20.68
C THR A 37 -9.24 13.53 20.77
N THR A 38 -9.66 12.39 21.34
CA THR A 38 -8.86 11.16 21.44
C THR A 38 -8.39 10.68 20.05
N LEU A 39 -9.24 10.81 19.03
CA LEU A 39 -8.90 10.43 17.67
C LEU A 39 -7.73 11.26 17.13
N GLN A 40 -7.75 12.56 17.32
CA GLN A 40 -6.66 13.45 16.89
C GLN A 40 -5.36 13.17 17.64
N THR A 41 -5.44 12.85 18.93
CA THR A 41 -4.27 12.42 19.72
C THR A 41 -3.68 11.11 19.17
N LEU A 42 -4.52 10.13 18.87
CA LEU A 42 -4.08 8.88 18.23
C LEU A 42 -3.44 9.13 16.87
N MET A 43 -4.05 9.97 16.03
CA MET A 43 -3.46 10.35 14.74
C MET A 43 -2.10 11.04 14.92
N GLY A 44 -1.91 11.83 15.97
CA GLY A 44 -0.63 12.46 16.34
C GLY A 44 0.46 11.43 16.65
N ILE A 45 0.15 10.36 17.37
CA ILE A 45 1.10 9.26 17.68
C ILE A 45 1.57 8.54 16.40
N PHE A 46 0.68 8.40 15.42
CA PHE A 46 0.98 7.78 14.12
C PHE A 46 1.51 8.75 13.06
N ASN A 47 1.63 10.04 13.41
CA ASN A 47 2.21 11.05 12.51
C ASN A 47 3.75 10.96 12.56
N ILE A 48 4.27 9.96 11.89
CA ILE A 48 5.70 9.64 11.86
C ILE A 48 6.34 10.11 10.56
N THR A 49 7.55 10.67 10.64
CA THR A 49 8.23 11.21 9.48
C THR A 49 8.75 10.10 8.57
N LYS A 50 8.37 10.19 7.30
CA LYS A 50 8.77 9.27 6.24
C LYS A 50 10.07 9.70 5.55
N TYR A 51 10.36 11.01 5.50
CA TYR A 51 11.52 11.56 4.79
C TYR A 51 12.24 12.63 5.63
N PRO A 52 13.47 12.35 6.12
CA PRO A 52 14.18 11.05 6.11
C PRO A 52 13.44 10.00 6.96
N PRO A 53 13.57 8.70 6.66
CA PRO A 53 12.84 7.67 7.39
C PRO A 53 13.30 7.62 8.84
N SER A 54 12.38 7.90 9.77
CA SER A 54 12.65 7.82 11.21
C SER A 54 12.69 6.37 11.70
N LEU A 55 13.34 6.11 12.84
CA LEU A 55 13.33 4.79 13.45
C LEU A 55 11.88 4.34 13.75
N LEU A 56 11.03 5.24 14.21
CA LEU A 56 9.61 4.94 14.46
C LEU A 56 8.89 4.51 13.18
N PHE A 57 9.15 5.18 12.06
CA PHE A 57 8.61 4.77 10.77
C PHE A 57 9.07 3.36 10.37
N LEU A 58 10.36 3.05 10.54
CA LEU A 58 10.90 1.72 10.25
C LEU A 58 10.30 0.64 11.14
N LEU A 59 10.21 0.88 12.46
CA LEU A 59 9.62 -0.07 13.41
C LEU A 59 8.14 -0.32 13.12
N ALA A 60 7.37 0.72 12.81
CA ALA A 60 5.97 0.58 12.44
C ALA A 60 5.80 -0.24 11.15
N THR A 61 6.51 0.13 10.08
CA THR A 61 6.33 -0.49 8.76
C THR A 61 6.91 -1.90 8.70
N LEU A 62 8.15 -2.11 9.18
CA LEU A 62 8.78 -3.43 9.18
C LEU A 62 8.08 -4.39 10.16
N GLY A 63 7.66 -3.89 11.32
CA GLY A 63 6.92 -4.71 12.29
C GLY A 63 5.62 -5.24 11.70
N VAL A 64 4.82 -4.40 11.07
CA VAL A 64 3.60 -4.80 10.36
C VAL A 64 3.94 -5.73 9.20
N GLY A 65 4.95 -5.40 8.38
CA GLY A 65 5.38 -6.20 7.23
C GLY A 65 5.76 -7.63 7.62
N LEU A 66 6.52 -7.81 8.70
CA LEU A 66 6.91 -9.14 9.18
C LEU A 66 5.72 -9.97 9.67
N LEU A 67 4.75 -9.33 10.32
CA LEU A 67 3.52 -10.00 10.74
C LEU A 67 2.64 -10.39 9.57
N LEU A 68 2.52 -9.52 8.56
CA LEU A 68 1.82 -9.82 7.32
C LEU A 68 2.48 -10.97 6.56
N LEU A 69 3.82 -11.01 6.48
CA LEU A 69 4.54 -12.14 5.90
C LEU A 69 4.21 -13.44 6.61
N ARG A 70 4.13 -13.42 7.94
CA ARG A 70 3.72 -14.61 8.72
C ARG A 70 2.26 -15.00 8.44
N LEU A 71 1.38 -14.01 8.33
CA LEU A 71 -0.03 -14.23 8.02
C LEU A 71 -0.21 -14.90 6.65
N TYR A 72 0.56 -14.47 5.65
CA TYR A 72 0.53 -15.06 4.30
C TYR A 72 1.08 -16.49 4.24
N GLU A 73 1.81 -16.95 5.25
CA GLU A 73 2.23 -18.36 5.33
C GLU A 73 1.10 -19.30 5.78
N VAL A 74 -0.02 -18.76 6.29
CA VAL A 74 -1.21 -19.57 6.66
C VAL A 74 -1.93 -20.01 5.38
N PRO A 75 -2.11 -21.32 5.11
CA PRO A 75 -2.63 -21.81 3.84
C PRO A 75 -4.01 -21.23 3.48
N ALA A 76 -4.90 -21.07 4.45
CA ALA A 76 -6.23 -20.50 4.23
C ALA A 76 -6.14 -19.03 3.78
N VAL A 77 -5.25 -18.24 4.39
CA VAL A 77 -5.03 -16.83 4.02
C VAL A 77 -4.36 -16.73 2.65
N ALA A 78 -3.35 -17.58 2.40
CA ALA A 78 -2.68 -17.65 1.10
C ALA A 78 -3.66 -17.98 -0.03
N ALA A 79 -4.57 -18.92 0.19
CA ALA A 79 -5.62 -19.26 -0.77
C ALA A 79 -6.59 -18.10 -1.02
N ALA A 80 -7.07 -17.44 0.03
CA ALA A 80 -7.97 -16.30 -0.07
C ALA A 80 -7.32 -15.10 -0.78
N LEU A 81 -6.03 -14.87 -0.57
CA LEU A 81 -5.28 -13.75 -1.16
C LEU A 81 -4.59 -14.10 -2.50
N GLN A 82 -4.84 -15.28 -3.05
CA GLN A 82 -4.29 -15.69 -4.34
C GLN A 82 -4.60 -14.71 -5.48
N PRO A 83 -5.79 -14.10 -5.59
CA PRO A 83 -6.04 -13.07 -6.60
C PRO A 83 -5.07 -11.87 -6.48
N LEU A 84 -4.79 -11.43 -5.25
CA LEU A 84 -3.86 -10.34 -4.98
C LEU A 84 -2.41 -10.72 -5.30
N ALA A 85 -2.02 -11.96 -5.01
CA ALA A 85 -0.70 -12.49 -5.35
C ALA A 85 -0.44 -12.49 -6.87
N ARG A 86 -1.49 -12.67 -7.69
CA ARG A 86 -1.39 -12.60 -9.16
C ARG A 86 -1.10 -11.18 -9.65
N ILE A 87 -1.69 -10.16 -9.02
CA ILE A 87 -1.35 -8.75 -9.31
C ILE A 87 0.11 -8.49 -8.91
N GLY A 88 0.52 -8.96 -7.73
CA GLY A 88 1.89 -8.83 -7.24
C GLY A 88 2.96 -9.56 -8.07
N ALA A 89 2.58 -10.48 -8.97
CA ALA A 89 3.50 -11.14 -9.89
C ALA A 89 3.98 -10.24 -11.05
N ALA A 90 3.24 -9.16 -11.36
CA ALA A 90 3.57 -8.19 -12.40
C ALA A 90 3.35 -6.74 -11.92
N PRO A 91 4.05 -6.29 -10.87
CA PRO A 91 3.79 -5.01 -10.23
C PRO A 91 4.09 -3.82 -11.14
N MET A 92 5.16 -3.88 -11.93
CA MET A 92 5.53 -2.81 -12.86
C MET A 92 4.52 -2.66 -14.00
N PHE A 93 4.03 -3.77 -14.53
CA PHE A 93 2.97 -3.74 -15.54
C PHE A 93 1.71 -3.10 -14.99
N PHE A 94 1.26 -3.51 -13.79
CA PHE A 94 0.10 -2.91 -13.14
C PHE A 94 0.32 -1.42 -12.89
N TYR A 95 1.50 -1.04 -12.39
CA TYR A 95 1.85 0.36 -12.12
C TYR A 95 1.78 1.22 -13.39
N LEU A 96 2.39 0.79 -14.48
CA LEU A 96 2.35 1.55 -15.73
C LEU A 96 0.93 1.62 -16.29
N LEU A 97 0.24 0.48 -16.32
CA LEU A 97 -1.11 0.40 -16.88
C LEU A 97 -2.09 1.31 -16.13
N HIS A 98 -2.04 1.30 -14.78
CA HIS A 98 -2.96 2.14 -14.01
C HIS A 98 -2.70 3.65 -14.21
N LEU A 99 -1.44 4.07 -14.38
CA LEU A 99 -1.12 5.48 -14.66
C LEU A 99 -1.71 5.93 -16.00
N TYR A 100 -1.57 5.10 -17.04
CA TYR A 100 -2.16 5.42 -18.35
C TYR A 100 -3.68 5.46 -18.30
N VAL A 101 -4.30 4.48 -17.65
CA VAL A 101 -5.76 4.44 -17.52
C VAL A 101 -6.28 5.61 -16.69
N LEU A 102 -5.63 5.95 -15.57
CA LEU A 102 -5.96 7.15 -14.78
C LEU A 102 -5.84 8.43 -15.62
N LYS A 103 -4.77 8.56 -16.41
CA LYS A 103 -4.58 9.73 -17.28
C LYS A 103 -5.68 9.83 -18.32
N LEU A 104 -6.06 8.70 -18.96
CA LEU A 104 -7.16 8.67 -19.91
C LEU A 104 -8.50 8.99 -19.27
N MET A 105 -8.78 8.42 -18.10
CA MET A 105 -9.99 8.75 -17.31
C MET A 105 -10.04 10.23 -16.94
N TYR A 106 -8.93 10.80 -16.52
CA TYR A 106 -8.81 12.23 -16.20
C TYR A 106 -9.10 13.11 -17.42
N LEU A 107 -8.48 12.78 -18.57
CA LEU A 107 -8.72 13.54 -19.82
C LEU A 107 -10.16 13.40 -20.30
N ALA A 108 -10.75 12.21 -20.20
CA ALA A 108 -12.15 12.00 -20.53
C ALA A 108 -13.09 12.79 -19.59
N ALA A 109 -12.82 12.77 -18.29
CA ALA A 109 -13.59 13.53 -17.32
C ALA A 109 -13.49 15.04 -17.59
N LEU A 110 -12.28 15.54 -17.86
CA LEU A 110 -12.07 16.95 -18.20
C LEU A 110 -12.78 17.35 -19.48
N ALA A 111 -12.81 16.47 -20.50
CA ALA A 111 -13.50 16.73 -21.77
C ALA A 111 -15.02 16.70 -21.64
N LEU A 112 -15.58 15.83 -20.77
CA LEU A 112 -17.03 15.65 -20.62
C LEU A 112 -17.66 16.64 -19.63
N TRP A 113 -16.99 16.91 -18.53
CA TRP A 113 -17.51 17.75 -17.43
C TRP A 113 -16.81 19.10 -17.29
N GLY A 114 -15.67 19.29 -17.98
CA GLY A 114 -14.89 20.51 -17.85
C GLY A 114 -14.09 20.58 -16.55
N PRO A 115 -13.35 21.69 -16.32
CA PRO A 115 -12.61 21.91 -15.10
C PRO A 115 -13.54 22.22 -13.92
N THR A 116 -13.32 21.56 -12.78
CA THR A 116 -14.11 21.75 -11.55
C THR A 116 -13.35 22.53 -10.47
N ASN A 117 -12.00 22.56 -10.56
CA ASN A 117 -11.14 23.29 -9.63
C ASN A 117 -10.03 24.04 -10.40
N GLY A 118 -10.25 25.31 -10.67
CA GLY A 118 -9.35 26.12 -11.50
C GLY A 118 -9.27 25.57 -12.93
N ALA A 119 -8.06 25.22 -13.38
CA ALA A 119 -7.81 24.59 -14.69
C ALA A 119 -7.85 23.05 -14.66
N LEU A 120 -8.13 22.46 -13.51
CA LEU A 120 -8.06 21.02 -13.28
C LEU A 120 -9.45 20.44 -13.01
N PHE A 121 -9.61 19.16 -13.34
CA PHE A 121 -10.75 18.36 -12.88
C PHE A 121 -10.41 17.74 -11.53
N ALA A 122 -11.23 17.97 -10.52
CA ALA A 122 -11.08 17.40 -9.19
C ALA A 122 -12.36 16.68 -8.75
N VAL A 123 -12.20 15.59 -8.03
CA VAL A 123 -13.30 14.86 -7.37
C VAL A 123 -13.30 15.27 -5.91
N GLU A 124 -14.33 15.94 -5.45
CA GLU A 124 -14.42 16.49 -4.08
C GLU A 124 -14.77 15.42 -3.04
N SER A 125 -15.44 14.35 -3.45
CA SER A 125 -15.89 13.30 -2.54
C SER A 125 -14.84 12.21 -2.35
N VAL A 126 -14.42 11.99 -1.09
CA VAL A 126 -13.54 10.87 -0.72
C VAL A 126 -14.20 9.52 -1.04
N ALA A 127 -15.50 9.40 -0.83
CA ALA A 127 -16.25 8.19 -1.16
C ALA A 127 -16.21 7.89 -2.66
N ALA A 128 -16.38 8.90 -3.51
CA ALA A 128 -16.27 8.75 -4.96
C ALA A 128 -14.84 8.33 -5.38
N LEU A 129 -13.80 8.91 -4.78
CA LEU A 129 -12.40 8.51 -5.02
C LEU A 129 -12.16 7.05 -4.64
N MET A 130 -12.69 6.59 -3.50
CA MET A 130 -12.59 5.19 -3.10
C MET A 130 -13.29 4.25 -4.08
N LEU A 131 -14.50 4.59 -4.51
CA LEU A 131 -15.23 3.80 -5.50
C LEU A 131 -14.50 3.75 -6.85
N ILE A 132 -13.99 4.87 -7.34
CA ILE A 132 -13.18 4.92 -8.57
C ILE A 132 -11.93 4.05 -8.42
N SER A 133 -11.24 4.10 -7.29
CA SER A 133 -10.04 3.31 -7.03
C SER A 133 -10.34 1.81 -7.03
N ILE A 134 -11.44 1.40 -6.39
CA ILE A 134 -11.87 0.00 -6.37
C ILE A 134 -12.27 -0.45 -7.77
N ALA A 135 -13.08 0.33 -8.49
CA ALA A 135 -13.49 0.01 -9.85
C ALA A 135 -12.29 -0.11 -10.79
N LEU A 136 -11.32 0.79 -10.67
CA LEU A 136 -10.08 0.76 -11.44
C LEU A 136 -9.27 -0.50 -11.12
N ALA A 137 -9.13 -0.85 -9.85
CA ALA A 137 -8.40 -2.07 -9.45
C ALA A 137 -9.05 -3.33 -10.01
N LEU A 138 -10.39 -3.42 -10.00
CA LEU A 138 -11.14 -4.52 -10.57
C LEU A 138 -11.00 -4.58 -12.10
N LEU A 139 -11.09 -3.44 -12.78
CA LEU A 139 -10.91 -3.34 -14.23
C LEU A 139 -9.52 -3.80 -14.66
N LEU A 140 -8.48 -3.37 -13.93
CA LEU A 140 -7.09 -3.69 -14.23
C LEU A 140 -6.69 -5.10 -13.81
N TYR A 141 -7.51 -5.79 -13.02
CA TYR A 141 -7.23 -7.15 -12.57
C TYR A 141 -7.08 -8.14 -13.75
N LEU A 142 -8.00 -8.08 -14.72
CA LEU A 142 -7.99 -9.01 -15.86
C LEU A 142 -6.74 -8.86 -16.73
N PRO A 143 -6.38 -7.66 -17.23
CA PRO A 143 -5.17 -7.51 -18.06
C PRO A 143 -3.89 -7.82 -17.25
N THR A 144 -3.82 -7.47 -15.96
CA THR A 144 -2.66 -7.81 -15.12
C THR A 144 -2.52 -9.32 -14.92
N ARG A 145 -3.63 -10.01 -14.66
CA ARG A 145 -3.65 -11.48 -14.56
C ARG A 145 -3.20 -12.14 -15.86
N ALA A 146 -3.69 -11.66 -17.00
CA ALA A 146 -3.30 -12.19 -18.32
C ALA A 146 -1.80 -11.98 -18.57
N PHE A 147 -1.28 -10.78 -18.24
CA PHE A 147 0.14 -10.49 -18.37
C PHE A 147 1.00 -11.34 -17.41
N ALA A 148 0.59 -11.50 -16.16
CA ALA A 148 1.28 -12.36 -15.20
C ALA A 148 1.35 -13.83 -15.69
N ALA A 149 0.26 -14.33 -16.29
CA ALA A 149 0.23 -15.66 -16.89
C ALA A 149 1.18 -15.76 -18.11
N LEU A 150 1.24 -14.73 -18.95
CA LEU A 150 2.18 -14.65 -20.08
C LEU A 150 3.63 -14.66 -19.56
N LYS A 151 3.94 -13.84 -18.56
CA LYS A 151 5.25 -13.76 -17.90
C LYS A 151 5.69 -15.12 -17.34
N ALA A 152 4.77 -15.86 -16.74
CA ALA A 152 5.04 -17.20 -16.21
C ALA A 152 5.34 -18.25 -17.28
N ARG A 153 4.71 -18.12 -18.47
CA ARG A 153 4.88 -19.04 -19.61
C ARG A 153 6.13 -18.74 -20.46
N ARG A 154 6.45 -17.46 -20.61
CA ARG A 154 7.52 -16.97 -21.50
C ARG A 154 8.75 -16.55 -20.73
N LYS A 155 9.44 -17.53 -20.13
CA LYS A 155 10.70 -17.33 -19.40
C LYS A 155 11.89 -17.04 -20.31
N ASP A 156 11.75 -17.29 -21.60
CA ASP A 156 12.70 -17.05 -22.68
C ASP A 156 12.92 -15.54 -22.93
N LEU A 157 11.93 -14.69 -22.60
CA LEU A 157 11.98 -13.26 -22.84
C LEU A 157 12.56 -12.51 -21.62
N ALA A 158 13.83 -12.14 -21.68
CA ALA A 158 14.53 -11.50 -20.56
C ALA A 158 13.88 -10.17 -20.10
N TRP A 159 13.32 -9.39 -21.02
CA TRP A 159 12.68 -8.11 -20.71
C TRP A 159 11.39 -8.24 -19.88
N LEU A 160 10.69 -9.39 -19.97
CA LEU A 160 9.51 -9.65 -19.13
C LEU A 160 9.83 -9.74 -17.63
N ARG A 161 11.09 -9.94 -17.25
CA ARG A 161 11.51 -9.97 -15.84
C ARG A 161 11.39 -8.61 -15.17
N TYR A 162 11.49 -7.53 -15.94
CA TYR A 162 11.47 -6.16 -15.45
C TYR A 162 10.06 -5.55 -15.39
N LEU A 163 9.09 -6.17 -16.02
CA LEU A 163 7.66 -5.83 -15.99
C LEU A 163 6.88 -6.78 -15.08
#